data_e7458cec0e86e21e9ec7bb2a7565a6cf
#
_entry.id   e7458cec0e86e21e9ec7bb2a7565a6cf
#
_cell.length_a   1.000
_cell.length_b   1.000
_cell.length_c   1.000
_cell.angle_alpha   90.00
_cell.angle_beta   90.00
_cell.angle_gamma   90.00
#
_symmetry.space_group_name_H-M   'P 1'
#
loop_
_entity.id
_entity.type
_entity.pdbx_description
1 polymer ?
#
loop_
_entity_poly.entity_id
_entity_poly.type
_entity_poly.pdbx_seq_one_letter_code
_entity_poly.pdbx_strand_id
1 'polypeptide(L)'
;MAIPFVPRIDSAPYATVEQMTPLIQRVIAKNPSKFSYHGTGTYILGTRDVVVIDPGPQLDSHRDALHAALNGRNVVGIVVTHCHSDHSPLTAWLHDATQAPRFAIGPHRVYEGFIEEDDFDPSEEDPEEKKDTDEERETIDLDFSPDVAVVDGEPFISTREFSLTAVATPGHTSNHLAVAMDIDNALFTGDHVMGWSTTVVSPPDGDMRAYFDSLHKVIGRRDSILWPTHGGPITDPQPFLAAYLEHRQQRELQIIQQLAEGNNTIPSIVKVLYASVDKRLHRPARRSVWSHLRKLVDEGKVVTCDGGAPRLLGEYALA
;
A
#
# COMPACT_ATOMS: atom_id res chain seq x y z
N MET A 1 -12.67 -17.79 -0.57
CA MET A 1 -11.73 -18.41 -1.54
C MET A 1 -10.31 -17.95 -1.20
N ALA A 2 -9.25 -18.79 -1.41
CA ALA A 2 -7.88 -18.31 -1.21
C ALA A 2 -7.53 -17.30 -2.30
N ILE A 3 -6.83 -16.20 -1.95
CA ILE A 3 -6.36 -15.23 -2.93
C ILE A 3 -5.33 -15.93 -3.82
N PRO A 4 -5.48 -15.87 -5.16
CA PRO A 4 -4.55 -16.52 -6.07
C PRO A 4 -3.30 -15.65 -6.27
N PHE A 5 -2.50 -15.47 -5.20
CA PHE A 5 -1.27 -14.70 -5.28
C PHE A 5 -0.42 -15.15 -6.45
N VAL A 6 0.10 -14.19 -7.19
CA VAL A 6 0.92 -14.43 -8.38
C VAL A 6 2.24 -15.10 -8.03
N PRO A 7 2.88 -15.77 -8.99
CA PRO A 7 4.19 -16.39 -8.76
C PRO A 7 5.18 -15.40 -8.16
N ARG A 8 6.01 -15.90 -7.26
CA ARG A 8 7.05 -15.11 -6.62
C ARG A 8 8.05 -14.59 -7.66
N ILE A 9 8.56 -13.39 -7.39
CA ILE A 9 9.59 -12.72 -8.20
C ILE A 9 10.97 -12.80 -7.53
N ASP A 10 11.21 -13.82 -6.72
CA ASP A 10 12.44 -14.02 -5.93
C ASP A 10 13.71 -14.00 -6.78
N SER A 11 13.61 -14.28 -8.07
CA SER A 11 14.72 -14.27 -9.01
C SER A 11 14.88 -12.95 -9.76
N ALA A 12 13.99 -11.98 -9.57
CA ALA A 12 14.10 -10.68 -10.24
C ALA A 12 15.36 -9.95 -9.75
N PRO A 13 16.20 -9.44 -10.66
CA PRO A 13 17.44 -8.78 -10.28
C PRO A 13 17.17 -7.41 -9.68
N TYR A 14 17.89 -7.08 -8.60
CA TYR A 14 17.87 -5.74 -8.03
C TYR A 14 18.63 -4.74 -8.89
N ALA A 15 18.24 -3.48 -8.84
CA ALA A 15 18.90 -2.36 -9.50
C ALA A 15 19.18 -2.65 -10.99
N THR A 16 18.28 -3.35 -11.65
CA THR A 16 18.37 -3.71 -13.07
C THR A 16 17.05 -3.40 -13.75
N VAL A 17 17.13 -2.88 -14.96
CA VAL A 17 15.94 -2.59 -15.77
C VAL A 17 15.36 -3.89 -16.31
N GLU A 18 14.12 -4.19 -15.94
CA GLU A 18 13.30 -5.25 -16.52
C GLU A 18 12.33 -4.65 -17.55
N GLN A 19 12.32 -5.17 -18.77
CA GLN A 19 11.33 -4.78 -19.78
C GLN A 19 10.07 -5.61 -19.58
N MET A 20 8.99 -4.99 -19.08
CA MET A 20 7.71 -5.66 -18.80
C MET A 20 6.81 -5.70 -20.04
N THR A 21 6.68 -4.56 -20.75
CA THR A 21 5.99 -4.41 -22.03
C THR A 21 6.80 -3.45 -22.91
N PRO A 22 6.47 -3.20 -24.18
CA PRO A 22 7.18 -2.21 -24.99
C PRO A 22 7.25 -0.80 -24.36
N LEU A 23 6.25 -0.42 -23.54
CA LEU A 23 6.17 0.89 -22.91
C LEU A 23 6.38 0.87 -21.39
N ILE A 24 6.50 -0.28 -20.75
CA ILE A 24 6.62 -0.39 -19.30
C ILE A 24 7.92 -1.09 -18.95
N GLN A 25 8.74 -0.41 -18.16
CA GLN A 25 9.93 -0.95 -17.53
C GLN A 25 9.78 -0.91 -16.01
N ARG A 26 10.48 -1.81 -15.31
CA ARG A 26 10.53 -1.85 -13.86
C ARG A 26 11.97 -1.94 -13.38
N VAL A 27 12.27 -1.26 -12.28
CA VAL A 27 13.52 -1.40 -11.53
C VAL A 27 13.16 -1.72 -10.08
N ILE A 28 13.68 -2.83 -9.54
CA ILE A 28 13.39 -3.24 -8.16
C ILE A 28 14.51 -2.75 -7.24
N ALA A 29 14.14 -2.04 -6.19
CA ALA A 29 15.02 -1.61 -5.12
C ALA A 29 15.39 -2.79 -4.20
N LYS A 30 16.61 -2.81 -3.67
CA LYS A 30 17.06 -3.87 -2.75
C LYS A 30 16.70 -3.52 -1.30
N ASN A 31 15.42 -3.52 -1.01
CA ASN A 31 14.85 -3.27 0.31
C ASN A 31 13.86 -4.37 0.74
N PRO A 32 14.27 -5.66 0.72
CA PRO A 32 13.38 -6.74 1.09
C PRO A 32 12.99 -6.65 2.57
N SER A 33 11.70 -6.74 2.85
CA SER A 33 11.13 -6.70 4.20
C SER A 33 9.82 -7.49 4.28
N LYS A 34 9.23 -7.58 5.47
CA LYS A 34 7.89 -8.14 5.65
C LYS A 34 6.77 -7.30 4.99
N PHE A 35 7.06 -6.07 4.56
CA PHE A 35 6.12 -5.17 3.87
C PHE A 35 6.39 -5.14 2.37
N SER A 36 7.63 -5.00 1.97
CA SER A 36 8.03 -4.85 0.57
C SER A 36 8.30 -6.18 -0.16
N TYR A 37 8.25 -7.32 0.56
CA TYR A 37 8.55 -8.66 0.02
C TYR A 37 9.97 -8.74 -0.56
N HIS A 38 10.08 -8.88 -1.90
CA HIS A 38 11.36 -8.89 -2.60
C HIS A 38 11.98 -7.48 -2.69
N GLY A 39 11.17 -6.44 -2.71
CA GLY A 39 11.57 -5.04 -2.78
C GLY A 39 10.53 -4.18 -3.46
N THR A 40 10.79 -2.89 -3.53
CA THR A 40 9.91 -1.88 -4.13
C THR A 40 10.20 -1.73 -5.62
N GLY A 41 9.18 -1.83 -6.44
CA GLY A 41 9.26 -1.70 -7.89
C GLY A 41 8.97 -0.28 -8.36
N THR A 42 9.98 0.42 -8.87
CA THR A 42 9.79 1.68 -9.60
C THR A 42 9.43 1.37 -11.05
N TYR A 43 8.37 1.99 -11.57
CA TYR A 43 7.98 1.85 -12.97
C TYR A 43 8.43 3.05 -13.80
N ILE A 44 8.92 2.78 -15.02
CA ILE A 44 9.29 3.79 -16.02
C ILE A 44 8.42 3.53 -17.25
N LEU A 45 7.57 4.50 -17.57
CA LEU A 45 6.58 4.42 -18.65
C LEU A 45 7.00 5.25 -19.85
N GLY A 46 6.94 4.67 -21.04
CA GLY A 46 7.30 5.35 -22.32
C GLY A 46 8.70 5.04 -22.78
N THR A 47 9.03 5.57 -23.98
CA THR A 47 10.33 5.31 -24.65
C THR A 47 11.25 6.54 -24.65
N ARG A 48 10.74 7.71 -24.99
CA ARG A 48 11.51 8.99 -25.06
C ARG A 48 11.04 10.00 -24.04
N ASP A 49 9.75 10.31 -24.06
CA ASP A 49 9.08 11.09 -23.04
C ASP A 49 8.57 10.09 -22.00
N VAL A 50 9.20 10.07 -20.83
CA VAL A 50 8.94 9.04 -19.83
C VAL A 50 8.36 9.60 -18.55
N VAL A 51 7.54 8.79 -17.90
CA VAL A 51 7.01 9.04 -16.56
C VAL A 51 7.58 8.00 -15.61
N VAL A 52 8.00 8.43 -14.43
CA VAL A 52 8.48 7.54 -13.37
C VAL A 52 7.42 7.47 -12.27
N ILE A 53 6.98 6.26 -11.93
CA ILE A 53 6.06 6.01 -10.81
C ILE A 53 6.86 5.42 -9.65
N ASP A 54 6.72 6.01 -8.47
CA ASP A 54 7.39 5.65 -7.22
C ASP A 54 8.91 5.52 -7.40
N PRO A 55 9.66 6.63 -7.36
CA PRO A 55 11.12 6.60 -7.52
C PRO A 55 11.84 5.70 -6.49
N GLY A 56 11.17 5.37 -5.38
CA GLY A 56 11.60 4.35 -4.43
C GLY A 56 12.38 4.88 -3.22
N PRO A 57 12.95 3.94 -2.44
CA PRO A 57 13.68 4.26 -1.22
C PRO A 57 15.03 4.92 -1.53
N GLN A 58 15.54 5.66 -0.56
CA GLN A 58 16.83 6.36 -0.67
C GLN A 58 18.01 5.38 -0.58
N LEU A 59 18.17 4.58 -1.64
CA LEU A 59 19.27 3.63 -1.82
C LEU A 59 20.14 4.05 -3.00
N ASP A 60 21.46 4.19 -2.79
CA ASP A 60 22.42 4.61 -3.83
C ASP A 60 22.37 3.69 -5.05
N SER A 61 22.33 2.37 -4.84
CA SER A 61 22.27 1.40 -5.95
C SER A 61 20.99 1.53 -6.79
N HIS A 62 19.85 1.86 -6.16
CA HIS A 62 18.59 2.08 -6.85
C HIS A 62 18.59 3.40 -7.63
N ARG A 63 19.07 4.45 -6.99
CA ARG A 63 19.27 5.77 -7.64
C ARG A 63 20.16 5.66 -8.87
N ASP A 64 21.29 4.96 -8.77
CA ASP A 64 22.24 4.80 -9.87
C ASP A 64 21.64 3.98 -11.03
N ALA A 65 20.83 2.96 -10.71
CA ALA A 65 20.09 2.18 -11.71
C ALA A 65 19.04 3.04 -12.43
N LEU A 66 18.27 3.87 -11.70
CA LEU A 66 17.32 4.80 -12.30
C LEU A 66 18.03 5.85 -13.16
N HIS A 67 19.13 6.41 -12.68
CA HIS A 67 19.93 7.36 -13.47
C HIS A 67 20.40 6.73 -14.79
N ALA A 68 20.90 5.51 -14.76
CA ALA A 68 21.30 4.78 -15.96
C ALA A 68 20.12 4.48 -16.90
N ALA A 69 19.00 4.06 -16.35
CA ALA A 69 17.78 3.76 -17.11
C ALA A 69 17.20 4.99 -17.80
N LEU A 70 17.31 6.16 -17.16
CA LEU A 70 16.75 7.42 -17.65
C LEU A 70 17.70 8.22 -18.57
N ASN A 71 18.94 7.77 -18.71
CA ASN A 71 19.95 8.49 -19.49
C ASN A 71 19.50 8.72 -20.94
N GLY A 72 19.49 9.99 -21.36
CA GLY A 72 19.06 10.42 -22.69
C GLY A 72 17.55 10.42 -22.92
N ARG A 73 16.73 10.15 -21.91
CA ARG A 73 15.27 10.28 -21.96
C ARG A 73 14.80 11.60 -21.37
N ASN A 74 13.67 12.07 -21.83
CA ASN A 74 13.00 13.25 -21.30
C ASN A 74 11.99 12.83 -20.22
N VAL A 75 12.29 13.05 -18.94
CA VAL A 75 11.35 12.77 -17.85
C VAL A 75 10.31 13.88 -17.82
N VAL A 76 9.06 13.57 -18.15
CA VAL A 76 7.96 14.53 -18.25
C VAL A 76 7.07 14.55 -16.99
N GLY A 77 7.27 13.60 -16.08
CA GLY A 77 6.56 13.55 -14.81
C GLY A 77 7.10 12.49 -13.86
N ILE A 78 6.98 12.79 -12.58
CA ILE A 78 7.29 11.90 -11.47
C ILE A 78 5.99 11.73 -10.69
N VAL A 79 5.50 10.51 -10.58
CA VAL A 79 4.24 10.20 -9.90
C VAL A 79 4.55 9.46 -8.60
N VAL A 80 3.95 9.90 -7.52
CA VAL A 80 4.04 9.23 -6.22
C VAL A 80 2.66 8.69 -5.85
N THR A 81 2.58 7.38 -5.66
CA THR A 81 1.32 6.73 -5.28
C THR A 81 0.92 7.09 -3.85
N HIS A 82 1.89 7.11 -2.94
CA HIS A 82 1.72 7.51 -1.54
C HIS A 82 3.09 7.79 -0.88
N CYS A 83 3.07 8.30 0.36
CA CYS A 83 4.27 8.83 1.01
C CYS A 83 4.97 7.84 1.95
N HIS A 84 4.89 6.54 1.75
CA HIS A 84 5.77 5.63 2.50
C HIS A 84 7.22 5.77 2.02
N SER A 85 8.15 5.52 2.95
CA SER A 85 9.59 5.76 2.75
C SER A 85 10.26 4.86 1.71
N ASP A 86 9.57 3.89 1.21
CA ASP A 86 10.04 3.04 0.11
C ASP A 86 9.48 3.45 -1.26
N HIS A 87 8.59 4.46 -1.33
CA HIS A 87 8.00 4.97 -2.57
C HIS A 87 8.50 6.36 -2.96
N SER A 88 8.49 7.32 -2.03
CA SER A 88 8.66 8.74 -2.35
C SER A 88 10.06 9.33 -2.17
N PRO A 89 10.98 8.84 -1.32
CA PRO A 89 12.18 9.61 -0.94
C PRO A 89 13.12 9.99 -2.08
N LEU A 90 13.30 9.14 -3.10
CA LEU A 90 14.11 9.49 -4.27
C LEU A 90 13.47 10.51 -5.21
N THR A 91 12.22 10.91 -4.95
CA THR A 91 11.48 11.91 -5.75
C THR A 91 12.21 13.26 -5.76
N ALA A 92 12.75 13.70 -4.61
CA ALA A 92 13.48 14.97 -4.52
C ALA A 92 14.72 14.96 -5.43
N TRP A 93 15.54 13.90 -5.33
CA TRP A 93 16.69 13.73 -6.21
C TRP A 93 16.31 13.70 -7.69
N LEU A 94 15.26 12.97 -8.06
CA LEU A 94 14.86 12.83 -9.45
C LEU A 94 14.31 14.15 -10.00
N HIS A 95 13.55 14.89 -9.19
CA HIS A 95 13.08 16.23 -9.53
C HIS A 95 14.27 17.18 -9.78
N ASP A 96 15.24 17.22 -8.88
CA ASP A 96 16.43 18.08 -9.00
C ASP A 96 17.25 17.76 -10.26
N ALA A 97 17.37 16.47 -10.59
CA ALA A 97 18.13 15.99 -11.75
C ALA A 97 17.43 16.26 -13.10
N THR A 98 16.10 16.27 -13.13
CA THR A 98 15.31 16.30 -14.38
C THR A 98 14.44 17.52 -14.56
N GLN A 99 14.15 18.24 -13.49
CA GLN A 99 13.18 19.35 -13.40
C GLN A 99 11.75 18.91 -13.76
N ALA A 100 11.47 17.60 -13.76
CA ALA A 100 10.15 17.07 -14.04
C ALA A 100 9.18 17.36 -12.88
N PRO A 101 7.93 17.76 -13.16
CA PRO A 101 6.95 18.01 -12.11
C PRO A 101 6.57 16.72 -11.37
N ARG A 102 6.28 16.87 -10.07
CA ARG A 102 5.86 15.80 -9.17
C ARG A 102 4.34 15.78 -9.03
N PHE A 103 3.73 14.63 -9.24
CA PHE A 103 2.28 14.41 -9.22
C PHE A 103 1.90 13.46 -8.11
N ALA A 104 0.91 13.80 -7.30
CA ALA A 104 0.26 12.93 -6.31
C ALA A 104 -1.12 13.50 -5.95
N ILE A 105 -1.92 12.78 -5.17
CA ILE A 105 -3.17 13.33 -4.59
C ILE A 105 -2.86 14.50 -3.66
N GLY A 106 -1.77 14.41 -2.88
CA GLY A 106 -1.34 15.44 -1.93
C GLY A 106 -0.21 14.93 -1.04
N PRO A 107 0.27 15.77 -0.12
CA PRO A 107 1.22 15.33 0.90
C PRO A 107 0.54 14.35 1.87
N HIS A 108 1.36 13.64 2.66
CA HIS A 108 0.83 12.80 3.73
C HIS A 108 0.10 13.65 4.78
N ARG A 109 -1.05 13.16 5.25
CA ARG A 109 -1.82 13.86 6.28
C ARG A 109 -1.20 13.61 7.65
N VAL A 110 -0.86 14.70 8.35
CA VAL A 110 -0.45 14.63 9.75
C VAL A 110 -1.70 14.67 10.64
N TYR A 111 -1.84 13.69 11.52
CA TYR A 111 -2.96 13.61 12.46
C TYR A 111 -2.54 14.18 13.81
N GLU A 112 -2.88 15.46 14.05
CA GLU A 112 -2.62 16.11 15.34
C GLU A 112 -3.42 15.41 16.46
N GLY A 113 -2.75 15.20 17.60
CA GLY A 113 -3.38 14.57 18.77
C GLY A 113 -3.58 13.05 18.64
N PHE A 114 -3.10 12.42 17.55
CA PHE A 114 -3.02 10.97 17.53
C PHE A 114 -1.87 10.54 18.45
N ILE A 115 -2.24 9.99 19.59
CA ILE A 115 -1.29 9.30 20.48
C ILE A 115 -1.19 7.89 19.92
N GLU A 116 -0.02 7.52 19.41
CA GLU A 116 0.29 6.13 19.13
C GLU A 116 0.25 5.42 20.49
N GLU A 117 -0.87 4.74 20.78
CA GLU A 117 -0.94 3.86 21.94
C GLU A 117 0.16 2.83 21.72
N ASP A 118 1.11 2.77 22.64
CA ASP A 118 2.13 1.72 22.60
C ASP A 118 1.42 0.38 22.49
N ASP A 119 1.72 -0.36 21.43
CA ASP A 119 1.25 -1.76 21.25
C ASP A 119 1.79 -2.70 22.34
N PHE A 120 2.40 -2.10 23.34
CA PHE A 120 3.22 -2.73 24.31
C PHE A 120 2.42 -3.03 25.57
N ASP A 121 2.00 -4.26 25.72
CA ASP A 121 1.69 -4.84 27.04
C ASP A 121 2.98 -5.51 27.57
N PRO A 122 3.63 -4.94 28.62
CA PRO A 122 4.81 -5.56 29.19
C PRO A 122 4.63 -6.98 29.68
N SER A 123 3.38 -7.40 29.97
CA SER A 123 3.03 -8.74 30.43
C SER A 123 2.89 -9.77 29.30
N GLU A 124 2.77 -9.32 28.06
CA GLU A 124 2.64 -10.15 26.85
C GLU A 124 3.95 -10.23 26.03
N GLU A 125 5.08 -9.81 26.62
CA GLU A 125 6.38 -9.85 25.95
C GLU A 125 6.78 -11.27 25.55
N ASP A 126 6.60 -11.60 24.27
CA ASP A 126 7.34 -12.71 23.68
C ASP A 126 8.75 -12.21 23.34
N PRO A 127 9.82 -12.84 23.86
CA PRO A 127 11.20 -12.45 23.53
C PRO A 127 11.52 -12.47 22.02
N GLU A 128 10.71 -13.18 21.22
CA GLU A 128 10.85 -13.22 19.76
C GLU A 128 10.24 -11.98 19.09
N GLU A 129 9.23 -11.33 19.70
CA GLU A 129 8.70 -10.05 19.21
C GLU A 129 9.67 -8.89 19.42
N LYS A 130 10.56 -8.98 20.43
CA LYS A 130 11.59 -7.94 20.71
C LYS A 130 12.69 -7.80 19.66
N LYS A 131 12.79 -8.75 18.72
CA LYS A 131 13.79 -8.67 17.63
C LYS A 131 13.32 -7.81 16.44
N ASP A 132 12.08 -7.34 16.43
CA ASP A 132 11.59 -6.34 15.50
C ASP A 132 12.13 -4.98 15.95
N THR A 133 13.34 -4.64 15.49
CA THR A 133 13.95 -3.35 15.72
C THR A 133 13.19 -2.26 14.95
N ASP A 134 13.31 -1.00 15.38
CA ASP A 134 12.68 0.17 14.75
C ASP A 134 12.98 0.31 13.24
N GLU A 135 13.97 -0.43 12.73
CA GLU A 135 14.37 -0.47 11.30
C GLU A 135 13.35 -1.14 10.38
N GLU A 136 12.35 -1.87 10.91
CA GLU A 136 11.34 -2.60 10.11
C GLU A 136 9.94 -1.95 10.14
N ARG A 137 9.80 -0.72 10.61
CA ARG A 137 8.54 0.03 10.51
C ARG A 137 8.44 0.70 9.15
N GLU A 138 7.28 0.63 8.52
CA GLU A 138 6.96 1.53 7.41
C GLU A 138 7.00 2.96 7.96
N THR A 139 8.00 3.73 7.53
CA THR A 139 8.12 5.14 7.87
C THR A 139 7.48 5.99 6.78
N ILE A 140 7.11 7.21 7.14
CA ILE A 140 6.40 8.14 6.27
C ILE A 140 7.36 9.26 5.88
N ASP A 141 7.41 9.56 4.59
CA ASP A 141 8.09 10.74 4.06
C ASP A 141 7.17 11.96 4.23
N LEU A 142 7.39 12.69 5.33
CA LEU A 142 6.64 13.92 5.64
C LEU A 142 7.14 15.14 4.85
N ASP A 143 8.31 15.05 4.23
CA ASP A 143 8.89 16.15 3.46
C ASP A 143 8.36 16.19 2.02
N PHE A 144 7.72 15.12 1.56
CA PHE A 144 7.18 15.07 0.22
C PHE A 144 5.94 15.98 0.08
N SER A 145 5.98 16.81 -0.98
CA SER A 145 4.83 17.57 -1.45
C SER A 145 4.82 17.58 -2.98
N PRO A 146 3.70 17.30 -3.65
CA PRO A 146 3.61 17.35 -5.10
C PRO A 146 3.62 18.80 -5.61
N ASP A 147 4.15 19.00 -6.82
CA ASP A 147 4.02 20.26 -7.54
C ASP A 147 2.62 20.41 -8.15
N VAL A 148 2.00 19.27 -8.48
CA VAL A 148 0.66 19.18 -9.07
C VAL A 148 -0.16 18.16 -8.29
N ALA A 149 -1.19 18.61 -7.59
CA ALA A 149 -2.19 17.73 -7.01
C ALA A 149 -3.13 17.21 -8.12
N VAL A 150 -3.24 15.88 -8.24
CA VAL A 150 -4.10 15.25 -9.24
C VAL A 150 -5.52 15.06 -8.71
N VAL A 151 -6.50 15.04 -9.62
CA VAL A 151 -7.91 14.90 -9.31
C VAL A 151 -8.41 13.53 -9.76
N ASP A 152 -9.16 12.85 -8.90
CA ASP A 152 -9.72 11.52 -9.16
C ASP A 152 -10.54 11.49 -10.46
N GLY A 153 -10.26 10.52 -11.31
CA GLY A 153 -10.93 10.33 -12.59
C GLY A 153 -10.43 11.24 -13.72
N GLU A 154 -9.53 12.19 -13.45
CA GLU A 154 -9.04 13.11 -14.47
C GLU A 154 -7.71 12.66 -15.08
N PRO A 155 -7.51 12.83 -16.40
CA PRO A 155 -6.20 12.66 -17.03
C PRO A 155 -5.26 13.78 -16.54
N PHE A 156 -4.01 13.41 -16.20
CA PHE A 156 -3.04 14.39 -15.67
C PHE A 156 -1.70 14.43 -16.43
N ILE A 157 -1.35 13.36 -17.14
CA ILE A 157 -0.22 13.34 -18.07
C ILE A 157 -0.68 12.73 -19.39
N SER A 158 -0.35 13.39 -20.51
CA SER A 158 -0.54 12.84 -21.85
C SER A 158 0.73 13.02 -22.65
N THR A 159 1.20 11.94 -23.23
CA THR A 159 2.34 11.90 -24.15
C THR A 159 1.86 11.51 -25.56
N ARG A 160 2.79 11.28 -26.47
CA ARG A 160 2.45 10.73 -27.81
C ARG A 160 2.19 9.22 -27.77
N GLU A 161 2.63 8.54 -26.69
CA GLU A 161 2.63 7.08 -26.56
C GLU A 161 1.50 6.59 -25.65
N PHE A 162 1.09 7.38 -24.65
CA PHE A 162 0.07 7.00 -23.66
C PHE A 162 -0.50 8.22 -22.94
N SER A 163 -1.62 8.01 -22.23
CA SER A 163 -2.20 8.94 -21.27
C SER A 163 -2.37 8.28 -19.92
N LEU A 164 -2.15 9.05 -18.84
CA LEU A 164 -2.34 8.62 -17.46
C LEU A 164 -3.51 9.34 -16.83
N THR A 165 -4.38 8.57 -16.17
CA THR A 165 -5.54 9.06 -15.42
C THR A 165 -5.38 8.73 -13.94
N ALA A 166 -5.67 9.69 -13.09
CA ALA A 166 -5.64 9.52 -11.65
C ALA A 166 -6.81 8.65 -11.17
N VAL A 167 -6.53 7.70 -10.28
CA VAL A 167 -7.54 6.87 -9.62
C VAL A 167 -7.25 6.95 -8.12
N ALA A 168 -7.95 7.84 -7.40
CA ALA A 168 -7.80 7.92 -5.97
C ALA A 168 -8.27 6.62 -5.31
N THR A 169 -7.41 6.01 -4.53
CA THR A 169 -7.64 4.74 -3.82
C THR A 169 -7.26 4.85 -2.34
N PRO A 170 -7.87 5.80 -1.58
CA PRO A 170 -7.58 5.92 -0.16
C PRO A 170 -7.90 4.65 0.60
N GLY A 171 -7.20 4.44 1.71
CA GLY A 171 -7.44 3.32 2.61
C GLY A 171 -6.19 2.68 3.15
N HIS A 172 -5.18 2.37 2.33
CA HIS A 172 -3.84 2.03 2.79
C HIS A 172 -3.20 3.28 3.43
N THR A 173 -3.18 4.36 2.68
CA THR A 173 -2.97 5.73 3.17
C THR A 173 -4.12 6.63 2.70
N SER A 174 -4.33 7.78 3.36
CA SER A 174 -5.39 8.73 3.01
C SER A 174 -5.18 9.40 1.65
N ASN A 175 -3.93 9.55 1.21
CA ASN A 175 -3.53 10.18 -0.04
C ASN A 175 -3.15 9.18 -1.15
N HIS A 176 -3.55 7.90 -1.01
CA HIS A 176 -3.15 6.87 -1.96
C HIS A 176 -3.75 7.09 -3.35
N LEU A 177 -2.88 6.96 -4.36
CA LEU A 177 -3.16 7.09 -5.79
C LEU A 177 -2.79 5.81 -6.53
N ALA A 178 -3.75 5.21 -7.23
CA ALA A 178 -3.47 4.29 -8.33
C ALA A 178 -3.45 5.07 -9.66
N VAL A 179 -2.70 4.59 -10.64
CA VAL A 179 -2.51 5.28 -11.92
C VAL A 179 -3.00 4.40 -13.05
N ALA A 180 -4.03 4.85 -13.77
CA ALA A 180 -4.51 4.14 -14.95
C ALA A 180 -3.76 4.61 -16.20
N MET A 181 -3.35 3.66 -17.03
CA MET A 181 -2.74 3.88 -18.34
C MET A 181 -3.70 3.39 -19.41
N ASP A 182 -4.00 4.22 -20.40
CA ASP A 182 -4.94 3.93 -21.46
C ASP A 182 -4.48 2.78 -22.38
N ILE A 183 -3.18 2.71 -22.62
CA ILE A 183 -2.58 1.60 -23.35
C ILE A 183 -2.60 0.34 -22.46
N ASP A 184 -2.92 -0.79 -23.05
CA ASP A 184 -3.04 -2.11 -22.40
C ASP A 184 -4.17 -2.18 -21.36
N ASN A 185 -4.97 -1.11 -21.17
CA ASN A 185 -5.98 -1.00 -20.12
C ASN A 185 -5.39 -1.42 -18.77
N ALA A 186 -4.29 -0.78 -18.40
CA ALA A 186 -3.46 -1.13 -17.26
C ALA A 186 -3.71 -0.21 -16.06
N LEU A 187 -3.54 -0.76 -14.85
CA LEU A 187 -3.58 0.01 -13.61
C LEU A 187 -2.33 -0.27 -12.77
N PHE A 188 -1.57 0.76 -12.46
CA PHE A 188 -0.52 0.72 -11.45
C PHE A 188 -1.16 0.95 -10.09
N THR A 189 -1.15 -0.09 -9.26
CA THR A 189 -1.97 -0.12 -8.04
C THR A 189 -1.29 0.44 -6.80
N GLY A 190 0.01 0.81 -6.89
CA GLY A 190 0.77 1.11 -5.68
C GLY A 190 0.61 -0.02 -4.68
N ASP A 191 0.30 0.34 -3.45
CA ASP A 191 0.06 -0.60 -2.36
C ASP A 191 -1.42 -0.84 -2.04
N HIS A 192 -2.32 -0.28 -2.87
CA HIS A 192 -3.75 -0.59 -2.74
C HIS A 192 -4.05 -2.08 -2.98
N VAL A 193 -3.39 -2.69 -3.97
CA VAL A 193 -3.47 -4.13 -4.26
C VAL A 193 -2.07 -4.65 -4.55
N MET A 194 -1.59 -5.57 -3.73
CA MET A 194 -0.28 -6.19 -3.87
C MET A 194 -0.39 -7.61 -4.46
N GLY A 195 0.62 -8.01 -5.23
CA GLY A 195 0.62 -9.32 -5.90
C GLY A 195 0.97 -10.51 -4.99
N TRP A 196 1.52 -10.29 -3.82
CA TRP A 196 2.12 -11.33 -2.97
C TRP A 196 1.45 -11.49 -1.58
N SER A 197 0.81 -10.44 -1.08
CA SER A 197 0.15 -10.38 0.23
C SER A 197 -1.06 -9.46 0.17
N THR A 198 -1.86 -9.45 1.21
CA THR A 198 -2.90 -8.44 1.39
C THR A 198 -2.30 -7.15 1.93
N THR A 199 -2.80 -6.03 1.44
CA THR A 199 -2.39 -4.69 1.84
C THR A 199 -2.54 -4.46 3.35
N VAL A 200 -1.59 -3.75 3.94
CA VAL A 200 -1.71 -3.27 5.30
C VAL A 200 -2.62 -2.04 5.32
N VAL A 201 -3.59 -2.04 6.24
CA VAL A 201 -4.48 -0.89 6.47
C VAL A 201 -4.40 -0.58 7.96
N SER A 202 -3.57 0.39 8.31
CA SER A 202 -3.22 0.69 9.70
C SER A 202 -3.62 2.11 10.09
N PRO A 203 -4.51 2.30 11.08
CA PRO A 203 -4.74 3.63 11.65
C PRO A 203 -3.45 4.26 12.22
N PRO A 204 -3.32 5.61 12.24
CA PRO A 204 -4.39 6.58 12.06
C PRO A 204 -4.73 6.88 10.61
N ASP A 205 -3.79 6.78 9.69
CA ASP A 205 -3.97 7.17 8.29
C ASP A 205 -4.72 6.11 7.50
N GLY A 206 -4.46 4.82 7.76
CA GLY A 206 -5.19 3.73 7.14
C GLY A 206 -6.65 3.66 7.60
N ASP A 207 -7.57 3.53 6.63
CA ASP A 207 -9.01 3.48 6.86
C ASP A 207 -9.64 2.31 6.08
N MET A 208 -10.23 1.36 6.82
CA MET A 208 -10.79 0.15 6.22
C MET A 208 -12.06 0.42 5.41
N ARG A 209 -12.86 1.42 5.76
CA ARG A 209 -14.06 1.80 4.98
C ARG A 209 -13.62 2.37 3.63
N ALA A 210 -12.73 3.35 3.65
CA ALA A 210 -12.18 3.95 2.43
C ALA A 210 -11.47 2.89 1.56
N TYR A 211 -10.79 1.93 2.18
CA TYR A 211 -10.15 0.81 1.48
C TYR A 211 -11.17 -0.08 0.75
N PHE A 212 -12.30 -0.44 1.38
CA PHE A 212 -13.37 -1.20 0.73
C PHE A 212 -13.98 -0.44 -0.45
N ASP A 213 -14.26 0.86 -0.26
CA ASP A 213 -14.81 1.71 -1.32
C ASP A 213 -13.85 1.80 -2.51
N SER A 214 -12.56 1.96 -2.24
CA SER A 214 -11.50 1.96 -3.26
C SER A 214 -11.38 0.62 -3.97
N LEU A 215 -11.47 -0.49 -3.25
CA LEU A 215 -11.43 -1.82 -3.84
C LEU A 215 -12.64 -2.09 -4.76
N HIS A 216 -13.84 -1.68 -4.34
CA HIS A 216 -15.03 -1.74 -5.21
C HIS A 216 -14.86 -0.87 -6.47
N LYS A 217 -14.28 0.33 -6.34
CA LYS A 217 -13.95 1.20 -7.48
C LYS A 217 -13.03 0.48 -8.47
N VAL A 218 -11.93 -0.12 -7.98
CA VAL A 218 -10.97 -0.84 -8.82
C VAL A 218 -11.61 -2.07 -9.49
N ILE A 219 -12.42 -2.85 -8.79
CA ILE A 219 -13.20 -3.97 -9.37
C ILE A 219 -14.09 -3.47 -10.51
N GLY A 220 -14.77 -2.34 -10.32
CA GLY A 220 -15.68 -1.75 -11.31
C GLY A 220 -15.00 -1.26 -12.59
N ARG A 221 -13.71 -0.95 -12.53
CA ARG A 221 -12.91 -0.45 -13.68
C ARG A 221 -12.69 -1.51 -14.76
N ARG A 222 -12.50 -2.77 -14.37
CA ARG A 222 -12.24 -3.91 -15.29
C ARG A 222 -10.94 -3.73 -16.09
N ASP A 223 -9.88 -3.27 -15.45
CA ASP A 223 -8.54 -3.19 -16.04
C ASP A 223 -8.09 -4.60 -16.47
N SER A 224 -7.28 -4.68 -17.53
CA SER A 224 -6.81 -5.95 -18.10
C SER A 224 -5.60 -6.51 -17.35
N ILE A 225 -4.81 -5.64 -16.71
CA ILE A 225 -3.63 -6.00 -15.93
C ILE A 225 -3.43 -5.01 -14.79
N LEU A 226 -2.98 -5.52 -13.63
CA LEU A 226 -2.55 -4.68 -12.53
C LEU A 226 -1.04 -4.80 -12.34
N TRP A 227 -0.40 -3.66 -12.10
CA TRP A 227 1.02 -3.52 -11.84
C TRP A 227 1.23 -3.04 -10.40
N PRO A 228 1.35 -3.95 -9.42
CA PRO A 228 1.59 -3.57 -8.04
C PRO A 228 3.04 -3.13 -7.82
N THR A 229 3.26 -2.27 -6.82
CA THR A 229 4.63 -1.90 -6.42
C THR A 229 5.37 -3.08 -5.82
N HIS A 230 4.67 -3.95 -5.09
CA HIS A 230 5.25 -5.14 -4.47
C HIS A 230 4.65 -6.43 -5.06
N GLY A 231 5.55 -7.32 -5.50
CA GLY A 231 5.16 -8.59 -6.11
C GLY A 231 5.12 -8.57 -7.63
N GLY A 232 4.59 -9.61 -8.23
CA GLY A 232 4.46 -9.76 -9.68
C GLY A 232 3.19 -9.11 -10.23
N PRO A 233 3.12 -8.92 -11.56
CA PRO A 233 1.93 -8.40 -12.22
C PRO A 233 0.74 -9.36 -12.08
N ILE A 234 -0.46 -8.80 -11.97
CA ILE A 234 -1.71 -9.55 -11.87
C ILE A 234 -2.38 -9.51 -13.25
N THR A 235 -2.27 -10.61 -13.99
CA THR A 235 -2.74 -10.73 -15.38
C THR A 235 -4.19 -11.18 -15.50
N ASP A 236 -4.82 -11.59 -14.41
CA ASP A 236 -6.24 -11.89 -14.31
C ASP A 236 -6.85 -11.13 -13.12
N PRO A 237 -7.09 -9.81 -13.27
CA PRO A 237 -7.49 -8.95 -12.16
C PRO A 237 -8.82 -9.32 -11.51
N GLN A 238 -9.84 -9.70 -12.29
CA GLN A 238 -11.19 -9.83 -11.77
C GLN A 238 -11.33 -10.93 -10.70
N PRO A 239 -10.88 -12.18 -10.90
CA PRO A 239 -10.94 -13.20 -9.86
C PRO A 239 -9.98 -12.88 -8.70
N PHE A 240 -8.85 -12.22 -8.97
CA PHE A 240 -7.91 -11.80 -7.94
C PHE A 240 -8.54 -10.77 -6.99
N LEU A 241 -9.13 -9.71 -7.54
CA LEU A 241 -9.79 -8.64 -6.78
C LEU A 241 -11.03 -9.15 -6.03
N ALA A 242 -11.79 -10.06 -6.64
CA ALA A 242 -12.93 -10.70 -5.98
C ALA A 242 -12.48 -11.51 -4.74
N ALA A 243 -11.40 -12.29 -4.87
CA ALA A 243 -10.83 -13.03 -3.75
C ALA A 243 -10.25 -12.10 -2.67
N TYR A 244 -9.66 -10.98 -3.08
CA TYR A 244 -9.13 -9.96 -2.19
C TYR A 244 -10.25 -9.32 -1.34
N LEU A 245 -11.37 -8.96 -1.98
CA LEU A 245 -12.56 -8.43 -1.31
C LEU A 245 -13.18 -9.46 -0.36
N GLU A 246 -13.37 -10.69 -0.84
CA GLU A 246 -13.91 -11.79 -0.02
C GLU A 246 -13.05 -12.02 1.24
N HIS A 247 -11.72 -12.02 1.09
CA HIS A 247 -10.81 -12.17 2.23
C HIS A 247 -11.05 -11.10 3.30
N ARG A 248 -11.24 -9.83 2.91
CA ARG A 248 -11.53 -8.73 3.84
C ARG A 248 -12.88 -8.92 4.54
N GLN A 249 -13.92 -9.29 3.78
CA GLN A 249 -15.25 -9.55 4.32
C GLN A 249 -15.25 -10.73 5.29
N GLN A 250 -14.54 -11.80 4.96
CA GLN A 250 -14.37 -12.94 5.85
C GLN A 250 -13.65 -12.55 7.15
N ARG A 251 -12.67 -11.65 7.08
CA ARG A 251 -12.00 -11.14 8.28
C ARG A 251 -12.97 -10.39 9.21
N GLU A 252 -13.86 -9.57 8.67
CA GLU A 252 -14.92 -8.90 9.47
C GLU A 252 -15.85 -9.89 10.14
N LEU A 253 -16.31 -10.91 9.42
CA LEU A 253 -17.16 -11.97 10.00
C LEU A 253 -16.45 -12.72 11.12
N GLN A 254 -15.17 -13.02 10.93
CA GLN A 254 -14.36 -13.69 11.97
C GLN A 254 -14.21 -12.80 13.21
N ILE A 255 -13.99 -11.49 13.06
CA ILE A 255 -13.91 -10.56 14.20
C ILE A 255 -15.24 -10.52 14.94
N ILE A 256 -16.37 -10.40 14.25
CA ILE A 256 -17.71 -10.42 14.84
C ILE A 256 -17.94 -11.74 15.61
N GLN A 257 -17.54 -12.87 15.03
CA GLN A 257 -17.63 -14.17 15.71
C GLN A 257 -16.78 -14.21 16.99
N GLN A 258 -15.56 -13.68 16.95
CA GLN A 258 -14.70 -13.64 18.15
C GLN A 258 -15.32 -12.79 19.27
N LEU A 259 -15.92 -11.66 18.93
CA LEU A 259 -16.67 -10.85 19.91
C LEU A 259 -17.85 -11.62 20.50
N ALA A 260 -18.60 -12.38 19.69
CA ALA A 260 -19.69 -13.24 20.18
C ALA A 260 -19.21 -14.37 21.10
N GLU A 261 -17.97 -14.85 20.93
CA GLU A 261 -17.31 -15.86 21.77
C GLU A 261 -16.69 -15.26 23.04
N GLY A 262 -16.75 -13.94 23.24
CA GLY A 262 -16.26 -13.24 24.43
C GLY A 262 -14.80 -12.77 24.33
N ASN A 263 -14.18 -12.86 23.16
CA ASN A 263 -12.87 -12.24 22.89
C ASN A 263 -13.08 -10.77 22.59
N ASN A 264 -13.07 -9.93 23.62
CA ASN A 264 -13.47 -8.51 23.57
C ASN A 264 -12.32 -7.53 23.39
N THR A 265 -11.06 -8.00 23.29
CA THR A 265 -9.87 -7.17 23.06
C THR A 265 -9.18 -7.54 21.77
N ILE A 266 -8.49 -6.60 21.15
CA ILE A 266 -7.72 -6.83 19.91
C ILE A 266 -6.67 -7.93 20.11
N PRO A 267 -5.86 -7.93 21.20
CA PRO A 267 -4.92 -9.02 21.44
C PRO A 267 -5.59 -10.40 21.52
N SER A 268 -6.75 -10.51 22.20
CA SER A 268 -7.46 -11.81 22.31
C SER A 268 -7.97 -12.29 20.95
N ILE A 269 -8.50 -11.39 20.12
CA ILE A 269 -8.95 -11.69 18.76
C ILE A 269 -7.77 -12.15 17.88
N VAL A 270 -6.65 -11.41 17.91
CA VAL A 270 -5.45 -11.74 17.13
C VAL A 270 -4.88 -13.09 17.53
N LYS A 271 -4.82 -13.39 18.82
CA LYS A 271 -4.33 -14.68 19.34
C LYS A 271 -5.08 -15.86 18.73
N VAL A 272 -6.38 -15.73 18.48
CA VAL A 272 -7.19 -16.78 17.86
C VAL A 272 -7.07 -16.77 16.35
N LEU A 273 -7.31 -15.62 15.70
CA LEU A 273 -7.39 -15.53 14.24
C LEU A 273 -6.04 -15.72 13.55
N TYR A 274 -4.94 -15.43 14.23
CA TYR A 274 -3.58 -15.51 13.71
C TYR A 274 -2.72 -16.56 14.39
N ALA A 275 -3.34 -17.55 15.08
CA ALA A 275 -2.64 -18.60 15.80
C ALA A 275 -1.64 -19.41 14.95
N SER A 276 -1.89 -19.54 13.64
CA SER A 276 -1.00 -20.23 12.69
C SER A 276 0.01 -19.32 11.98
N VAL A 277 -0.02 -18.02 12.27
CA VAL A 277 0.84 -17.02 11.65
C VAL A 277 2.06 -16.77 12.56
N ASP A 278 3.22 -16.47 11.94
CA ASP A 278 4.42 -16.10 12.69
C ASP A 278 4.11 -14.96 13.67
N LYS A 279 4.53 -15.12 14.93
CA LYS A 279 4.25 -14.16 16.00
C LYS A 279 4.75 -12.75 15.70
N ARG A 280 5.84 -12.62 14.94
CA ARG A 280 6.36 -11.31 14.46
C ARG A 280 5.34 -10.52 13.64
N LEU A 281 4.34 -11.19 13.06
CA LEU A 281 3.25 -10.57 12.30
C LEU A 281 2.02 -10.25 13.16
N HIS A 282 2.01 -10.60 14.47
CA HIS A 282 0.88 -10.33 15.35
C HIS A 282 0.69 -8.81 15.59
N ARG A 283 1.78 -8.02 15.72
CA ARG A 283 1.67 -6.54 15.86
C ARG A 283 1.00 -5.90 14.63
N PRO A 284 1.46 -6.12 13.39
CA PRO A 284 0.73 -5.66 12.20
C PRO A 284 -0.71 -6.17 12.14
N ALA A 285 -0.96 -7.42 12.58
CA ALA A 285 -2.31 -7.99 12.63
C ALA A 285 -3.23 -7.25 13.61
N ARG A 286 -2.72 -6.82 14.78
CA ARG A 286 -3.48 -6.01 15.75
C ARG A 286 -3.98 -4.71 15.10
N ARG A 287 -3.13 -4.01 14.36
CA ARG A 287 -3.51 -2.77 13.64
C ARG A 287 -4.55 -3.03 12.55
N SER A 288 -4.41 -4.14 11.81
CA SER A 288 -5.43 -4.55 10.82
C SER A 288 -6.78 -4.85 11.48
N VAL A 289 -6.79 -5.59 12.59
CA VAL A 289 -8.03 -5.86 13.37
C VAL A 289 -8.63 -4.56 13.90
N TRP A 290 -7.81 -3.65 14.41
CA TRP A 290 -8.28 -2.33 14.86
C TRP A 290 -8.93 -1.54 13.74
N SER A 291 -8.35 -1.52 12.53
CA SER A 291 -8.92 -0.85 11.36
C SER A 291 -10.30 -1.43 10.99
N HIS A 292 -10.46 -2.75 11.05
CA HIS A 292 -11.76 -3.41 10.85
C HIS A 292 -12.76 -3.04 11.95
N LEU A 293 -12.33 -3.03 13.22
CA LEU A 293 -13.20 -2.66 14.34
C LEU A 293 -13.66 -1.21 14.26
N ARG A 294 -12.80 -0.27 13.86
CA ARG A 294 -13.21 1.13 13.60
C ARG A 294 -14.35 1.17 12.59
N LYS A 295 -14.20 0.50 11.45
CA LYS A 295 -15.26 0.42 10.43
C LYS A 295 -16.55 -0.20 10.99
N LEU A 296 -16.44 -1.31 11.76
CA LEU A 296 -17.61 -1.98 12.34
C LEU A 296 -18.32 -1.12 13.40
N VAL A 297 -17.58 -0.31 14.14
CA VAL A 297 -18.15 0.66 15.09
C VAL A 297 -18.89 1.78 14.34
N ASP A 298 -18.29 2.33 13.30
CA ASP A 298 -18.92 3.33 12.45
C ASP A 298 -20.20 2.82 11.76
N GLU A 299 -20.27 1.52 11.49
CA GLU A 299 -21.46 0.85 10.93
C GLU A 299 -22.50 0.48 12.00
N GLY A 300 -22.23 0.72 13.28
CA GLY A 300 -23.11 0.37 14.38
C GLY A 300 -23.27 -1.15 14.61
N LYS A 301 -22.34 -1.98 14.14
CA LYS A 301 -22.32 -3.44 14.34
C LYS A 301 -21.57 -3.82 15.61
N VAL A 302 -20.65 -2.98 16.05
CA VAL A 302 -19.81 -3.13 17.23
C VAL A 302 -19.82 -1.83 18.01
N VAL A 303 -19.64 -1.91 19.32
CA VAL A 303 -19.49 -0.75 20.20
C VAL A 303 -18.22 -0.89 21.02
N THR A 304 -17.66 0.25 21.44
CA THR A 304 -16.62 0.29 22.46
C THR A 304 -17.28 0.16 23.84
N CYS A 305 -16.74 -0.66 24.74
CA CYS A 305 -17.35 -0.89 26.05
C CYS A 305 -17.35 0.38 26.94
N ASP A 306 -16.45 1.31 26.71
CA ASP A 306 -16.37 2.59 27.43
C ASP A 306 -17.17 3.73 26.76
N GLY A 307 -17.77 3.47 25.59
CA GLY A 307 -18.50 4.48 24.81
C GLY A 307 -17.61 5.55 24.14
N GLY A 308 -16.28 5.39 24.21
CA GLY A 308 -15.31 6.29 23.60
C GLY A 308 -15.02 5.94 22.14
N ALA A 309 -14.04 6.63 21.54
CA ALA A 309 -13.54 6.30 20.21
C ALA A 309 -12.83 4.93 20.19
N PRO A 310 -12.89 4.17 19.08
CA PRO A 310 -12.19 2.91 18.97
C PRO A 310 -10.67 3.08 19.14
N ARG A 311 -10.07 2.35 20.10
CA ARG A 311 -8.64 2.38 20.42
C ARG A 311 -8.03 1.00 20.29
N LEU A 312 -6.72 0.94 20.05
CA LEU A 312 -5.97 -0.32 19.89
C LEU A 312 -6.07 -1.20 21.14
N LEU A 313 -5.97 -0.59 22.34
CA LEU A 313 -6.10 -1.27 23.63
C LEU A 313 -7.52 -1.16 24.23
N GLY A 314 -8.52 -0.86 23.41
CA GLY A 314 -9.91 -0.76 23.83
C GLY A 314 -10.58 -2.13 23.96
N GLU A 315 -11.70 -2.16 24.72
CA GLU A 315 -12.61 -3.31 24.76
C GLU A 315 -13.82 -3.05 23.85
N TYR A 316 -14.28 -4.11 23.18
CA TYR A 316 -15.32 -4.09 22.17
C TYR A 316 -16.40 -5.11 22.45
N ALA A 317 -17.64 -4.79 22.07
CA ALA A 317 -18.77 -5.71 22.14
C ALA A 317 -19.65 -5.59 20.89
N LEU A 318 -20.48 -6.61 20.65
CA LEU A 318 -21.52 -6.50 19.62
C LEU A 318 -22.55 -5.43 20.02
N ALA A 319 -23.07 -4.69 19.04
CA ALA A 319 -24.06 -3.64 19.26
C ALA A 319 -25.46 -4.19 19.60
#